data_f6901b8a75cef199f935ea0853e98bcb
#
_entry.id   f6901b8a75cef199f935ea0853e98bcb
#
_cell.length_a   1.000
_cell.length_b   1.000
_cell.length_c   1.000
_cell.angle_alpha   90.00
_cell.angle_beta   90.00
_cell.angle_gamma   90.00
#
_symmetry.space_group_name_H-M   'P 1'
#
loop_
_entity.id
_entity.type
_entity.pdbx_description
1 polymer ?
#
loop_
_entity_poly.entity_id
_entity_poly.type
_entity_poly.pdbx_seq_one_letter_code
_entity_poly.pdbx_strand_id
1 'polypeptide(L)'
;MISELVIRKPQISEYGSVKALIETVANETFKDLFAPNPVPLKFKDEDWPLAWVAVSDEKIVGVIITNQEWVDDLWVLREERRQGIGSRLLAKGEAEIAARGYRTCRLRVVRSNEVAVQFYLNKGGRLHVSSLTKSITMRCWNWLSLGWTAEPVSGGSGKSPDP
;
A
#
# COMPACT_ATOMS: atom_id res chain seq x y z
N MET A 1 -4.19 -21.56 19.05
CA MET A 1 -3.01 -21.52 18.15
C MET A 1 -2.92 -20.12 17.57
N ILE A 2 -1.77 -19.53 17.60
CA ILE A 2 -1.56 -18.22 16.95
C ILE A 2 -1.37 -18.54 15.46
N SER A 3 -2.30 -18.09 14.61
CA SER A 3 -2.15 -18.22 13.16
C SER A 3 -0.87 -17.51 12.72
N GLU A 4 0.00 -18.23 12.05
CA GLU A 4 1.26 -17.66 11.55
C GLU A 4 0.96 -16.75 10.36
N LEU A 5 1.16 -15.44 10.54
CA LEU A 5 1.02 -14.46 9.48
C LEU A 5 2.30 -14.40 8.64
N VAL A 6 2.22 -14.79 7.40
CA VAL A 6 3.32 -14.77 6.43
C VAL A 6 3.10 -13.67 5.40
N ILE A 7 4.14 -12.87 5.11
CA ILE A 7 4.13 -11.91 4.01
C ILE A 7 5.05 -12.43 2.91
N ARG A 8 4.50 -12.63 1.72
CA ARG A 8 5.20 -13.22 0.57
C ARG A 8 4.69 -12.67 -0.76
N LYS A 9 5.36 -13.00 -1.83
CA LYS A 9 4.84 -12.77 -3.18
C LYS A 9 3.64 -13.68 -3.45
N PRO A 10 2.61 -13.18 -4.14
CA PRO A 10 1.52 -14.05 -4.59
C PRO A 10 2.03 -14.98 -5.69
N GLN A 11 1.48 -16.20 -5.74
CA GLN A 11 1.67 -17.12 -6.86
C GLN A 11 0.76 -16.68 -8.03
N ILE A 12 1.12 -17.06 -9.25
CA ILE A 12 0.32 -16.73 -10.44
C ILE A 12 -1.12 -17.25 -10.30
N SER A 13 -1.28 -18.44 -9.75
CA SER A 13 -2.60 -19.05 -9.47
C SER A 13 -3.45 -18.26 -8.48
N GLU A 14 -2.83 -17.38 -7.67
CA GLU A 14 -3.49 -16.59 -6.63
C GLU A 14 -3.90 -15.19 -7.10
N TYR A 15 -3.48 -14.77 -8.31
CA TYR A 15 -3.78 -13.42 -8.81
C TYR A 15 -5.29 -13.11 -8.84
N GLY A 16 -6.11 -14.09 -9.20
CA GLY A 16 -7.56 -13.97 -9.13
C GLY A 16 -8.08 -13.73 -7.71
N SER A 17 -7.51 -14.41 -6.72
CA SER A 17 -7.86 -14.23 -5.30
C SER A 17 -7.41 -12.86 -4.78
N VAL A 18 -6.23 -12.39 -5.18
CA VAL A 18 -5.73 -11.05 -4.83
C VAL A 18 -6.65 -9.98 -5.40
N LYS A 19 -7.02 -10.10 -6.67
CA LYS A 19 -7.97 -9.19 -7.33
C LYS A 19 -9.32 -9.18 -6.62
N ALA A 20 -9.88 -10.34 -6.32
CA ALA A 20 -11.16 -10.45 -5.63
C ALA A 20 -11.11 -9.81 -4.22
N LEU A 21 -10.01 -9.97 -3.49
CA LEU A 21 -9.81 -9.31 -2.20
C LEU A 21 -9.83 -7.79 -2.35
N ILE A 22 -9.06 -7.24 -3.29
CA ILE A 22 -8.98 -5.80 -3.52
C ILE A 22 -10.37 -5.26 -3.90
N GLU A 23 -11.04 -5.88 -4.87
CA GLU A 23 -12.36 -5.45 -5.32
C GLU A 23 -13.39 -5.47 -4.19
N THR A 24 -13.39 -6.52 -3.37
CA THR A 24 -14.29 -6.64 -2.23
C THR A 24 -14.05 -5.52 -1.21
N VAL A 25 -12.82 -5.37 -0.74
CA VAL A 25 -12.48 -4.42 0.32
C VAL A 25 -12.59 -2.97 -0.16
N ALA A 26 -12.16 -2.70 -1.40
CA ALA A 26 -12.26 -1.38 -1.99
C ALA A 26 -13.72 -0.97 -2.19
N ASN A 27 -14.56 -1.86 -2.72
CA ASN A 27 -15.98 -1.59 -2.92
C ASN A 27 -16.72 -1.37 -1.58
N GLU A 28 -16.43 -2.17 -0.55
CA GLU A 28 -16.96 -1.94 0.79
C GLU A 28 -16.56 -0.58 1.34
N THR A 29 -15.29 -0.20 1.19
CA THR A 29 -14.76 1.07 1.68
C THR A 29 -15.36 2.25 0.94
N PHE A 30 -15.42 2.17 -0.39
CA PHE A 30 -15.90 3.27 -1.21
C PHE A 30 -17.43 3.39 -1.26
N LYS A 31 -18.16 2.30 -1.02
CA LYS A 31 -19.61 2.36 -0.85
C LYS A 31 -19.99 3.33 0.27
N ASP A 32 -19.27 3.28 1.37
CA ASP A 32 -19.52 4.15 2.52
C ASP A 32 -19.05 5.59 2.27
N LEU A 33 -17.98 5.77 1.46
CA LEU A 33 -17.39 7.09 1.21
C LEU A 33 -18.06 7.86 0.06
N PHE A 34 -18.66 7.18 -0.89
CA PHE A 34 -19.24 7.76 -2.11
C PHE A 34 -20.73 7.46 -2.29
N ALA A 35 -21.42 7.06 -1.20
CA ALA A 35 -22.88 6.93 -1.25
C ALA A 35 -23.53 8.25 -1.74
N PRO A 36 -24.62 8.18 -2.54
CA PRO A 36 -25.42 7.00 -2.86
C PRO A 36 -24.99 6.24 -4.14
N ASN A 37 -24.03 6.72 -4.91
CA ASN A 37 -23.68 6.15 -6.23
C ASN A 37 -22.20 5.70 -6.26
N PRO A 38 -21.83 4.57 -5.62
CA PRO A 38 -20.50 4.05 -5.73
C PRO A 38 -20.20 3.60 -7.16
N VAL A 39 -19.08 4.06 -7.70
CA VAL A 39 -18.58 3.59 -9.00
C VAL A 39 -17.75 2.34 -8.74
N PRO A 40 -18.07 1.19 -9.36
CA PRO A 40 -17.24 0.00 -9.24
C PRO A 40 -15.81 0.27 -9.70
N LEU A 41 -14.83 -0.02 -8.87
CA LEU A 41 -13.43 0.09 -9.24
C LEU A 41 -13.05 -1.09 -10.13
N LYS A 42 -12.39 -0.79 -11.25
CA LYS A 42 -11.76 -1.78 -12.11
C LYS A 42 -10.25 -1.76 -11.87
N PHE A 43 -9.69 -2.89 -11.51
CA PHE A 43 -8.26 -3.06 -11.31
C PHE A 43 -7.62 -3.65 -12.57
N LYS A 44 -6.42 -3.19 -12.87
CA LYS A 44 -5.61 -3.74 -13.96
C LYS A 44 -4.90 -5.00 -13.47
N ASP A 45 -4.81 -6.00 -14.34
CA ASP A 45 -4.13 -7.26 -14.02
C ASP A 45 -2.60 -7.17 -14.11
N GLU A 46 -2.04 -6.00 -14.40
CA GLU A 46 -0.64 -5.80 -14.73
C GLU A 46 0.27 -5.63 -13.50
N ASP A 47 -0.31 -5.29 -12.35
CA ASP A 47 0.47 -4.90 -11.15
C ASP A 47 0.74 -6.06 -10.17
N TRP A 48 0.25 -7.27 -10.43
CA TRP A 48 0.40 -8.42 -9.54
C TRP A 48 1.85 -8.80 -9.22
N PRO A 49 2.82 -8.70 -10.17
CA PRO A 49 4.23 -8.94 -9.86
C PRO A 49 4.82 -7.96 -8.84
N LEU A 50 4.21 -6.78 -8.68
CA LEU A 50 4.61 -5.77 -7.69
C LEU A 50 3.94 -5.98 -6.32
N ALA A 51 2.94 -6.87 -6.26
CA ALA A 51 2.20 -7.13 -5.05
C ALA A 51 3.00 -7.96 -4.03
N TRP A 52 2.70 -7.72 -2.76
CA TRP A 52 3.00 -8.59 -1.63
C TRP A 52 1.72 -8.91 -0.89
N VAL A 53 1.53 -10.14 -0.51
CA VAL A 53 0.33 -10.60 0.18
C VAL A 53 0.63 -11.03 1.60
N ALA A 54 -0.31 -10.76 2.48
CA ALA A 54 -0.36 -11.31 3.83
C ALA A 54 -1.25 -12.56 3.82
N VAL A 55 -0.71 -13.67 4.26
CA VAL A 55 -1.38 -14.96 4.32
C VAL A 55 -1.50 -15.41 5.77
N SER A 56 -2.69 -15.75 6.18
CA SER A 56 -3.02 -16.32 7.49
C SER A 56 -3.90 -17.55 7.28
N ASP A 57 -3.56 -18.68 7.89
CA ASP A 57 -4.28 -19.95 7.72
C ASP A 57 -4.55 -20.31 6.24
N GLU A 58 -3.51 -20.22 5.41
CA GLU A 58 -3.55 -20.48 3.96
C GLU A 58 -4.44 -19.52 3.15
N LYS A 59 -5.07 -18.54 3.80
CA LYS A 59 -5.93 -17.52 3.17
C LYS A 59 -5.17 -16.20 2.99
N ILE A 60 -5.31 -15.60 1.82
CA ILE A 60 -4.84 -14.23 1.59
C ILE A 60 -5.78 -13.28 2.32
N VAL A 61 -5.24 -12.52 3.28
CA VAL A 61 -5.99 -11.62 4.15
C VAL A 61 -5.66 -10.15 3.94
N GLY A 62 -4.61 -9.87 3.18
CA GLY A 62 -4.23 -8.50 2.84
C GLY A 62 -3.25 -8.46 1.69
N VAL A 63 -3.09 -7.29 1.10
CA VAL A 63 -2.21 -7.02 -0.04
C VAL A 63 -1.66 -5.61 0.02
N ILE A 64 -0.42 -5.45 -0.40
CA ILE A 64 0.18 -4.15 -0.72
C ILE A 64 0.76 -4.21 -2.12
N ILE A 65 0.57 -3.14 -2.90
CA ILE A 65 1.18 -2.94 -4.22
C ILE A 65 1.97 -1.65 -4.17
N THR A 66 3.25 -1.73 -4.57
CA THR A 66 4.13 -0.56 -4.61
C THR A 66 4.79 -0.45 -5.97
N ASN A 67 4.81 0.76 -6.52
CA ASN A 67 5.44 1.07 -7.79
C ASN A 67 6.30 2.33 -7.64
N GLN A 68 7.56 2.26 -8.04
CA GLN A 68 8.53 3.33 -7.79
C GLN A 68 8.52 3.75 -6.31
N GLU A 69 8.24 5.02 -5.99
CA GLU A 69 8.09 5.52 -4.63
C GLU A 69 6.64 5.47 -4.11
N TRP A 70 5.70 4.92 -4.88
CA TRP A 70 4.28 4.95 -4.54
C TRP A 70 3.80 3.66 -3.90
N VAL A 71 2.99 3.80 -2.88
CA VAL A 71 2.07 2.77 -2.40
C VAL A 71 0.77 2.98 -3.16
N ASP A 72 0.53 2.15 -4.17
CA ASP A 72 -0.65 2.24 -5.01
C ASP A 72 -1.87 1.64 -4.32
N ASP A 73 -1.69 0.49 -3.67
CA ASP A 73 -2.74 -0.21 -2.95
C ASP A 73 -2.25 -0.75 -1.60
N LEU A 74 -3.09 -0.66 -0.60
CA LEU A 74 -2.94 -1.34 0.69
C LEU A 74 -4.33 -1.71 1.20
N TRP A 75 -4.65 -2.98 1.15
CA TRP A 75 -5.95 -3.51 1.54
C TRP A 75 -5.82 -4.66 2.52
N VAL A 76 -6.68 -4.69 3.53
CA VAL A 76 -6.79 -5.78 4.51
C VAL A 76 -8.26 -6.10 4.68
N LEU A 77 -8.59 -7.39 4.64
CA LEU A 77 -9.95 -7.87 4.90
C LEU A 77 -10.50 -7.28 6.20
N ARG A 78 -11.75 -6.88 6.19
CA ARG A 78 -12.38 -6.14 7.29
C ARG A 78 -12.31 -6.92 8.62
N GLU A 79 -12.59 -8.20 8.56
CA GLU A 79 -12.53 -9.12 9.69
C GLU A 79 -11.12 -9.35 10.26
N GLU A 80 -10.10 -9.08 9.46
CA GLU A 80 -8.69 -9.28 9.82
C GLU A 80 -7.98 -7.99 10.25
N ARG A 81 -8.69 -6.89 10.31
CA ARG A 81 -8.14 -5.60 10.73
C ARG A 81 -7.85 -5.58 12.23
N ARG A 82 -7.09 -4.59 12.67
CA ARG A 82 -6.70 -4.38 14.09
C ARG A 82 -5.76 -5.46 14.66
N GLN A 83 -5.21 -6.32 13.81
CA GLN A 83 -4.22 -7.35 14.17
C GLN A 83 -2.80 -6.99 13.70
N GLY A 84 -2.56 -5.76 13.27
CA GLY A 84 -1.27 -5.29 12.80
C GLY A 84 -0.89 -5.71 11.38
N ILE A 85 -1.78 -6.36 10.64
CA ILE A 85 -1.51 -6.84 9.26
C ILE A 85 -1.17 -5.67 8.33
N GLY A 86 -1.96 -4.60 8.35
CA GLY A 86 -1.70 -3.41 7.54
C GLY A 86 -0.35 -2.77 7.85
N SER A 87 0.06 -2.74 9.12
CA SER A 87 1.37 -2.23 9.53
C SER A 87 2.53 -3.09 9.01
N ARG A 88 2.38 -4.41 9.03
CA ARG A 88 3.40 -5.34 8.50
C ARG A 88 3.50 -5.25 6.98
N LEU A 89 2.37 -5.15 6.28
CA LEU A 89 2.35 -4.94 4.83
C LEU A 89 2.97 -3.60 4.46
N LEU A 90 2.64 -2.53 5.17
CA LEU A 90 3.22 -1.20 4.92
C LEU A 90 4.74 -1.22 5.13
N ALA A 91 5.23 -1.83 6.21
CA ALA A 91 6.66 -1.97 6.45
C ALA A 91 7.36 -2.76 5.32
N LYS A 92 6.71 -3.80 4.77
CA LYS A 92 7.23 -4.53 3.60
C LYS A 92 7.26 -3.64 2.36
N GLY A 93 6.20 -2.88 2.10
CA GLY A 93 6.15 -1.92 0.98
C GLY A 93 7.22 -0.84 1.08
N GLU A 94 7.43 -0.27 2.27
CA GLU A 94 8.49 0.70 2.52
C GLU A 94 9.88 0.11 2.26
N ALA A 95 10.12 -1.14 2.67
CA ALA A 95 11.37 -1.82 2.41
C ALA A 95 11.62 -2.05 0.91
N GLU A 96 10.58 -2.40 0.15
CA GLU A 96 10.67 -2.56 -1.32
C GLU A 96 10.96 -1.22 -2.01
N ILE A 97 10.31 -0.14 -1.59
CA ILE A 97 10.54 1.21 -2.11
C ILE A 97 11.98 1.65 -1.80
N ALA A 98 12.44 1.43 -0.57
CA ALA A 98 13.81 1.72 -0.17
C ALA A 98 14.85 0.91 -0.95
N ALA A 99 14.57 -0.37 -1.21
CA ALA A 99 15.44 -1.24 -2.02
C ALA A 99 15.58 -0.76 -3.47
N ARG A 100 14.60 -0.01 -3.99
CA ARG A 100 14.68 0.66 -5.30
C ARG A 100 15.45 1.98 -5.26
N GLY A 101 15.93 2.43 -4.09
CA GLY A 101 16.70 3.66 -3.91
C GLY A 101 15.90 4.90 -3.50
N TYR A 102 14.61 4.78 -3.24
CA TYR A 102 13.78 5.90 -2.79
C TYR A 102 13.87 6.06 -1.27
N ARG A 103 14.01 7.30 -0.79
CA ARG A 103 14.08 7.63 0.65
C ARG A 103 12.73 7.91 1.28
N THR A 104 11.74 8.15 0.45
CA THR A 104 10.37 8.45 0.88
C THR A 104 9.40 7.59 0.10
N CYS A 105 8.33 7.21 0.73
CA CYS A 105 7.18 6.64 0.03
C CYS A 105 6.01 7.63 0.03
N ARG A 106 5.23 7.55 -1.01
CA ARG A 106 4.06 8.40 -1.25
C ARG A 106 2.82 7.55 -1.42
N LEU A 107 1.71 8.07 -1.04
CA LEU A 107 0.41 7.44 -1.29
C LEU A 107 -0.66 8.51 -1.46
N ARG A 108 -1.77 8.11 -2.05
CA ARG A 108 -2.97 8.93 -2.13
C ARG A 108 -4.08 8.25 -1.35
N VAL A 109 -4.83 9.04 -0.63
CA VAL A 109 -5.98 8.56 0.14
C VAL A 109 -7.16 9.49 -0.10
N VAL A 110 -8.35 8.92 -0.20
CA VAL A 110 -9.59 9.70 -0.31
C VAL A 110 -9.74 10.57 0.94
N ARG A 111 -10.02 11.85 0.76
CA ARG A 111 -10.05 12.84 1.84
C ARG A 111 -10.97 12.44 3.00
N SER A 112 -12.11 11.85 2.70
CA SER A 112 -13.10 11.42 3.68
C SER A 112 -12.78 10.08 4.35
N ASN A 113 -11.74 9.35 3.88
CA ASN A 113 -11.31 8.10 4.51
C ASN A 113 -10.42 8.40 5.74
N GLU A 114 -11.05 8.91 6.79
CA GLU A 114 -10.36 9.33 8.02
C GLU A 114 -9.61 8.20 8.70
N VAL A 115 -10.13 6.98 8.63
CA VAL A 115 -9.48 5.78 9.22
C VAL A 115 -8.14 5.51 8.55
N ALA A 116 -8.08 5.53 7.22
CA ALA A 116 -6.84 5.35 6.48
C ALA A 116 -5.88 6.53 6.69
N VAL A 117 -6.39 7.77 6.65
CA VAL A 117 -5.58 8.96 6.93
C VAL A 117 -4.91 8.85 8.30
N GLN A 118 -5.68 8.53 9.34
CA GLN A 118 -5.16 8.40 10.70
C GLN A 118 -4.15 7.26 10.82
N PHE A 119 -4.38 6.14 10.14
CA PHE A 119 -3.43 5.03 10.09
C PHE A 119 -2.05 5.47 9.59
N TYR A 120 -2.00 6.18 8.46
CA TYR A 120 -0.73 6.65 7.89
C TYR A 120 -0.07 7.76 8.72
N LEU A 121 -0.86 8.67 9.30
CA LEU A 121 -0.31 9.69 10.21
C LEU A 121 0.33 9.06 11.46
N ASN A 122 -0.28 8.03 12.02
CA ASN A 122 0.27 7.28 13.15
C ASN A 122 1.58 6.53 12.79
N LYS A 123 1.82 6.29 11.49
CA LYS A 123 3.07 5.73 10.97
C LYS A 123 4.13 6.79 10.62
N GLY A 124 3.94 8.03 11.02
CA GLY A 124 4.86 9.13 10.76
C GLY A 124 4.67 9.81 9.41
N GLY A 125 3.55 9.56 8.74
CA GLY A 125 3.20 10.21 7.48
C GLY A 125 2.98 11.71 7.65
N ARG A 126 3.36 12.49 6.65
CA ARG A 126 3.06 13.92 6.54
C ARG A 126 1.97 14.15 5.50
N LEU A 127 0.95 14.88 5.91
CA LEU A 127 -0.22 15.14 5.10
C LEU A 127 -0.01 16.35 4.18
N HIS A 128 -0.33 16.16 2.89
CA HIS A 128 -0.47 17.24 1.91
C HIS A 128 -1.90 17.21 1.39
N VAL A 129 -2.62 18.31 1.52
CA VAL A 129 -4.03 18.39 1.14
C VAL A 129 -4.16 19.02 -0.24
N SER A 130 -4.81 18.32 -1.16
CA SER A 130 -5.35 18.87 -2.41
C SER A 130 -6.88 18.86 -2.39
N SER A 131 -7.54 19.45 -3.40
CA SER A 131 -8.99 19.67 -3.38
C SER A 131 -9.85 18.40 -3.21
N LEU A 132 -9.44 17.26 -3.77
CA LEU A 132 -10.21 16.02 -3.76
C LEU A 132 -9.51 14.84 -3.04
N THR A 133 -8.18 14.86 -2.97
CA THR A 133 -7.38 13.80 -2.36
C THR A 133 -6.42 14.36 -1.34
N LYS A 134 -6.08 13.55 -0.35
CA LYS A 134 -4.95 13.79 0.54
C LYS A 134 -3.77 12.96 0.02
N SER A 135 -2.66 13.63 -0.22
CA SER A 135 -1.39 12.99 -0.50
C SER A 135 -0.63 12.85 0.81
N ILE A 136 -0.08 11.70 1.08
CA ILE A 136 0.72 11.45 2.27
C ILE A 136 2.12 11.06 1.82
N THR A 137 3.12 11.70 2.40
CA THR A 137 4.53 11.35 2.22
C THR A 137 5.07 10.82 3.53
N MET A 138 5.73 9.68 3.48
CA MET A 138 6.36 9.05 4.63
C MET A 138 7.83 8.81 4.34
N ARG A 139 8.68 8.82 5.37
CA ARG A 139 10.07 8.37 5.24
C ARG A 139 10.11 6.85 5.30
N CYS A 140 10.85 6.23 4.41
CA CYS A 140 11.12 4.81 4.46
C CYS A 140 12.07 4.52 5.64
N TRP A 141 11.53 4.14 6.78
CA TRP A 141 12.27 4.01 8.05
C TRP A 141 13.29 2.87 8.05
N ASN A 142 13.10 1.86 7.23
CA ASN A 142 14.00 0.69 7.19
C ASN A 142 15.38 0.97 6.57
N TRP A 143 15.57 2.18 6.06
CA TRP A 143 16.83 2.52 5.39
C TRP A 143 18.02 2.66 6.35
N LEU A 144 17.76 3.09 7.60
CA LEU A 144 18.80 3.30 8.60
C LEU A 144 19.16 2.04 9.40
N SER A 145 18.27 1.04 9.47
CA SER A 145 18.51 -0.17 10.27
C SER A 145 19.25 -1.28 9.50
N LEU A 146 19.41 -1.16 8.18
CA LEU A 146 20.07 -2.16 7.34
C LEU A 146 21.53 -1.85 7.01
N GLY A 147 22.14 -0.79 7.56
CA GLY A 147 23.56 -0.49 7.36
C GLY A 147 23.96 -0.22 5.89
N TRP A 148 23.02 0.11 5.03
CA TRP A 148 23.29 0.44 3.64
C TRP A 148 23.76 1.87 3.51
N THR A 149 25.06 2.05 3.38
CA THR A 149 25.64 3.26 2.80
C THR A 149 25.47 3.17 1.28
N ALA A 150 24.31 3.54 0.78
CA ALA A 150 24.14 3.75 -0.66
C ALA A 150 24.85 5.05 -1.02
N GLU A 151 25.93 4.95 -1.78
CA GLU A 151 26.51 6.11 -2.42
C GLU A 151 25.43 6.83 -3.27
N PRO A 152 25.44 8.17 -3.30
CA PRO A 152 24.48 8.91 -4.10
C PRO A 152 24.72 8.56 -5.59
N VAL A 153 23.74 7.95 -6.22
CA VAL A 153 23.72 7.81 -7.67
C VAL A 153 23.62 9.24 -8.22
N SER A 154 24.72 9.72 -8.76
CA SER A 154 24.82 11.00 -9.40
C SER A 154 23.91 11.03 -10.63
N GLY A 155 22.97 11.97 -10.66
CA GLY A 155 22.46 12.59 -11.86
C GLY A 155 21.62 11.75 -12.79
N GLY A 156 20.33 11.86 -12.62
CA GLY A 156 19.35 11.64 -13.65
C GLY A 156 18.26 12.70 -13.51
N SER A 157 18.38 13.75 -14.31
CA SER A 157 17.34 14.76 -14.45
C SER A 157 16.12 14.16 -15.14
N GLY A 158 15.23 13.60 -14.35
CA GLY A 158 13.92 13.16 -14.81
C GLY A 158 12.94 14.30 -14.75
N LYS A 159 12.57 14.85 -15.90
CA LYS A 159 11.45 15.76 -16.06
C LYS A 159 10.20 15.15 -15.49
N SER A 160 9.57 15.86 -14.57
CA SER A 160 8.17 15.63 -14.20
C SER A 160 7.29 15.71 -15.44
N PRO A 161 6.36 14.80 -15.66
CA PRO A 161 5.21 15.10 -16.48
C PRO A 161 4.25 15.94 -15.62
N ASP A 162 4.03 17.15 -16.05
CA ASP A 162 2.94 18.01 -15.59
C ASP A 162 1.57 17.38 -15.88
N PRO A 163 0.53 17.82 -15.17
CA PRO A 163 -0.77 17.18 -14.94
C PRO A 163 -1.62 16.92 -16.17
#